data_033c1287bc6a0afc532105346d3402c6
#
_entry.id   033c1287bc6a0afc532105346d3402c6
#
_cell.length_a   1.000
_cell.length_b   1.000
_cell.length_c   1.000
_cell.angle_alpha   90.00
_cell.angle_beta   90.00
_cell.angle_gamma   90.00
#
_symmetry.space_group_name_H-M   'P 1'
#
loop_
_entity.id
_entity.type
_entity.pdbx_description
1 polymer ?
#
loop_
_entity_poly.entity_id
_entity_poly.type
_entity_poly.pdbx_seq_one_letter_code
_entity_poly.pdbx_strand_id
1 'polypeptide(L)'
;MQLACFVFYNGKVMTTTEIVKGVLLIVGGLAAFLVGMNLLQQATEKLATGSLKKLFSKTSKNPFFGLGIGTLATMIMQSSGATTVMVVGFVNAGAMTLAQATSYIMGANIGTTITAQIVALGDLPISQVMIALTMLGVVLQQFFAKKKEKVGDIGSMIIGLGLLFLGLEVMTNHMKSLINGIPQIQNFLTAVNNPFLLLLIGIVSTA
;
A
#
# COMPACT_ATOMS: atom_id res chain seq x y z
N MET A 1 29.48 33.00 2.86
CA MET A 1 29.76 32.03 3.94
C MET A 1 28.81 30.86 3.73
N GLN A 2 29.16 29.94 2.80
CA GLN A 2 28.39 28.76 2.47
C GLN A 2 28.75 27.67 3.49
N LEU A 3 27.86 27.40 4.43
CA LEU A 3 27.93 26.19 5.23
C LEU A 3 27.59 25.01 4.31
N ALA A 4 28.60 24.46 3.65
CA ALA A 4 28.49 23.18 2.99
C ALA A 4 28.35 22.10 4.08
N CYS A 5 27.14 21.66 4.35
CA CYS A 5 26.89 20.51 5.19
C CYS A 5 27.36 19.27 4.41
N PHE A 6 28.57 18.77 4.70
CA PHE A 6 29.11 17.59 4.05
C PHE A 6 28.67 16.34 4.82
N VAL A 7 28.01 15.43 4.14
CA VAL A 7 27.61 14.12 4.65
C VAL A 7 28.35 13.05 3.86
N PHE A 8 28.99 12.09 4.53
CA PHE A 8 29.78 11.04 3.88
C PHE A 8 28.90 9.87 3.43
N TYR A 9 28.93 9.54 2.14
CA TYR A 9 28.33 8.33 1.58
C TYR A 9 29.41 7.53 0.83
N ASN A 10 29.62 6.27 1.23
CA ASN A 10 30.59 5.37 0.60
C ASN A 10 32.01 5.97 0.47
N GLY A 11 32.47 6.73 1.47
CA GLY A 11 33.74 7.44 1.44
C GLY A 11 33.78 8.72 0.59
N LYS A 12 32.64 9.13 0.01
CA LYS A 12 32.45 10.39 -0.69
C LYS A 12 31.59 11.35 0.14
N VAL A 13 31.96 12.62 0.10
CA VAL A 13 31.20 13.71 0.72
C VAL A 13 29.96 13.98 -0.12
N MET A 14 28.74 13.77 0.43
CA MET A 14 27.52 14.16 -0.26
C MET A 14 27.40 15.68 -0.32
N THR A 15 27.19 16.20 -1.51
CA THR A 15 26.92 17.63 -1.71
C THR A 15 25.46 17.95 -1.32
N THR A 16 25.21 19.20 -0.91
CA THR A 16 23.84 19.67 -0.64
C THR A 16 22.88 19.39 -1.80
N THR A 17 23.39 19.48 -3.03
CA THR A 17 22.60 19.18 -4.24
C THR A 17 22.19 17.71 -4.32
N GLU A 18 23.03 16.78 -3.93
CA GLU A 18 22.72 15.33 -3.91
C GLU A 18 21.67 15.00 -2.84
N ILE A 19 21.76 15.65 -1.67
CA ILE A 19 20.76 15.50 -0.60
C ILE A 19 19.40 16.02 -1.08
N VAL A 20 19.34 17.22 -1.64
CA VAL A 20 18.09 17.81 -2.17
C VAL A 20 17.50 16.93 -3.27
N LYS A 21 18.32 16.43 -4.20
CA LYS A 21 17.89 15.50 -5.25
C LYS A 21 17.34 14.20 -4.66
N GLY A 22 18.00 13.64 -3.67
CA GLY A 22 17.54 12.42 -2.97
C GLY A 22 16.18 12.62 -2.31
N VAL A 23 15.99 13.74 -1.61
CA VAL A 23 14.70 14.08 -0.97
C VAL A 23 13.60 14.27 -2.02
N LEU A 24 13.87 15.00 -3.11
CA LEU A 24 12.88 15.19 -4.19
C LEU A 24 12.49 13.86 -4.84
N LEU A 25 13.43 12.92 -5.01
CA LEU A 25 13.14 11.60 -5.57
C LEU A 25 12.33 10.73 -4.58
N ILE A 26 12.58 10.84 -3.29
CA ILE A 26 11.75 10.17 -2.26
C ILE A 26 10.31 10.70 -2.30
N VAL A 27 10.14 12.03 -2.36
CA VAL A 27 8.80 12.65 -2.46
C VAL A 27 8.10 12.24 -3.77
N GLY A 28 8.84 12.23 -4.88
CA GLY A 28 8.33 11.74 -6.17
C GLY A 28 7.94 10.25 -6.14
N GLY A 29 8.75 9.42 -5.50
CA GLY A 29 8.46 8.01 -5.27
C GLY A 29 7.22 7.81 -4.40
N LEU A 30 7.06 8.59 -3.33
CA LEU A 30 5.87 8.59 -2.50
C LEU A 30 4.62 8.99 -3.29
N ALA A 31 4.71 10.01 -4.12
CA ALA A 31 3.59 10.41 -4.98
C ALA A 31 3.20 9.29 -5.95
N ALA A 32 4.16 8.63 -6.60
CA ALA A 32 3.90 7.50 -7.48
C ALA A 32 3.27 6.32 -6.72
N PHE A 33 3.77 6.01 -5.52
CA PHE A 33 3.21 4.98 -4.63
C PHE A 33 1.75 5.27 -4.28
N LEU A 34 1.43 6.49 -3.85
CA LEU A 34 0.07 6.88 -3.47
C LEU A 34 -0.90 6.86 -4.67
N VAL A 35 -0.46 7.33 -5.83
CA VAL A 35 -1.26 7.26 -7.07
C VAL A 35 -1.47 5.81 -7.46
N GLY A 36 -0.43 4.97 -7.42
CA GLY A 36 -0.52 3.55 -7.73
C GLY A 36 -1.49 2.83 -6.80
N MET A 37 -1.41 3.09 -5.49
CA MET A 37 -2.33 2.52 -4.50
C MET A 37 -3.78 2.96 -4.77
N ASN A 38 -4.01 4.23 -5.06
CA ASN A 38 -5.35 4.75 -5.35
C ASN A 38 -5.96 4.11 -6.62
N LEU A 39 -5.17 4.00 -7.69
CA LEU A 39 -5.61 3.32 -8.92
C LEU A 39 -5.94 1.84 -8.68
N LEU A 40 -5.08 1.14 -7.91
CA LEU A 40 -5.30 -0.26 -7.54
C LEU A 40 -6.60 -0.43 -6.76
N GLN A 41 -6.82 0.40 -5.74
CA GLN A 41 -8.03 0.37 -4.91
C GLN A 41 -9.28 0.63 -5.74
N GLN A 42 -9.33 1.70 -6.54
CA GLN A 42 -10.50 2.04 -7.36
C GLN A 42 -10.84 0.94 -8.38
N ALA A 43 -9.83 0.41 -9.06
CA ALA A 43 -10.03 -0.65 -10.05
C ALA A 43 -10.52 -1.94 -9.39
N THR A 44 -9.94 -2.32 -8.26
CA THR A 44 -10.32 -3.52 -7.51
C THR A 44 -11.72 -3.38 -6.92
N GLU A 45 -12.08 -2.22 -6.39
CA GLU A 45 -13.42 -1.93 -5.87
C GLU A 45 -14.49 -2.10 -6.96
N LYS A 46 -14.28 -1.54 -8.15
CA LYS A 46 -15.19 -1.69 -9.29
C LYS A 46 -15.36 -3.15 -9.71
N LEU A 47 -14.27 -3.90 -9.82
CA LEU A 47 -14.29 -5.30 -10.22
C LEU A 47 -14.92 -6.22 -9.16
N ALA A 48 -14.69 -5.95 -7.89
CA ALA A 48 -15.07 -6.83 -6.78
C ALA A 48 -16.46 -6.55 -6.19
N THR A 49 -16.99 -5.33 -6.29
CA THR A 49 -18.21 -4.89 -5.58
C THR A 49 -19.40 -5.85 -5.77
N GLY A 50 -19.64 -6.31 -6.99
CA GLY A 50 -20.76 -7.21 -7.27
C GLY A 50 -20.61 -8.58 -6.61
N SER A 51 -19.42 -9.13 -6.59
CA SER A 51 -19.11 -10.43 -5.98
C SER A 51 -19.11 -10.33 -4.45
N LEU A 52 -18.59 -9.25 -3.91
CA LEU A 52 -18.55 -9.00 -2.48
C LEU A 52 -19.93 -8.79 -1.90
N LYS A 53 -20.83 -8.05 -2.57
CA LYS A 53 -22.23 -7.93 -2.14
C LYS A 53 -22.89 -9.29 -1.99
N LYS A 54 -22.67 -10.22 -2.93
CA LYS A 54 -23.18 -11.60 -2.82
C LYS A 54 -22.53 -12.37 -1.68
N LEU A 55 -21.25 -12.13 -1.38
CA LEU A 55 -20.55 -12.77 -0.29
C LEU A 55 -21.06 -12.29 1.06
N PHE A 56 -21.27 -10.99 1.22
CA PHE A 56 -21.81 -10.37 2.43
C PHE A 56 -23.30 -10.73 2.67
N SER A 57 -24.07 -10.98 1.62
CA SER A 57 -25.48 -11.40 1.77
C SER A 57 -25.62 -12.80 2.37
N LYS A 58 -24.55 -13.61 2.37
CA LYS A 58 -24.50 -14.90 3.08
C LYS A 58 -24.12 -14.69 4.54
N THR A 59 -24.97 -13.97 5.26
CA THR A 59 -24.76 -13.74 6.69
C THR A 59 -24.79 -15.04 7.48
N SER A 60 -23.80 -15.22 8.37
CA SER A 60 -23.72 -16.36 9.27
C SER A 60 -23.76 -15.88 10.72
N LYS A 61 -24.37 -16.69 11.60
CA LYS A 61 -24.31 -16.46 13.05
C LYS A 61 -22.93 -16.77 13.64
N ASN A 62 -22.07 -17.46 12.88
CA ASN A 62 -20.73 -17.79 13.32
C ASN A 62 -19.81 -16.57 13.14
N PRO A 63 -19.23 -16.01 14.23
CA PRO A 63 -18.37 -14.83 14.17
C PRO A 63 -17.05 -15.09 13.39
N PHE A 64 -16.52 -16.31 13.40
CA PHE A 64 -15.34 -16.66 12.61
C PHE A 64 -15.58 -16.58 11.11
N PHE A 65 -16.79 -16.88 10.67
CA PHE A 65 -17.18 -16.73 9.27
C PHE A 65 -17.22 -15.26 8.86
N GLY A 66 -17.79 -14.39 9.72
CA GLY A 66 -17.78 -12.95 9.51
C GLY A 66 -16.36 -12.38 9.44
N LEU A 67 -15.49 -12.79 10.37
CA LEU A 67 -14.09 -12.40 10.40
C LEU A 67 -13.35 -12.82 9.11
N GLY A 68 -13.55 -14.06 8.65
CA GLY A 68 -12.95 -14.56 7.41
C GLY A 68 -13.41 -13.79 6.17
N ILE A 69 -14.71 -13.52 6.05
CA ILE A 69 -15.28 -12.74 4.93
C ILE A 69 -14.79 -11.29 4.97
N GLY A 70 -14.79 -10.64 6.14
CA GLY A 70 -14.30 -9.28 6.29
C GLY A 70 -12.82 -9.15 5.91
N THR A 71 -11.99 -10.11 6.34
CA THR A 71 -10.58 -10.21 5.97
C THR A 71 -10.44 -10.35 4.45
N LEU A 72 -11.11 -11.32 3.85
CA LEU A 72 -11.02 -11.58 2.41
C LEU A 72 -11.53 -10.39 1.58
N ALA A 73 -12.63 -9.77 2.00
CA ALA A 73 -13.18 -8.60 1.32
C ALA A 73 -12.18 -7.44 1.31
N THR A 74 -11.58 -7.14 2.47
CA THR A 74 -10.61 -6.06 2.57
C THR A 74 -9.30 -6.38 1.83
N MET A 75 -8.84 -7.64 1.86
CA MET A 75 -7.71 -8.08 1.05
C MET A 75 -7.92 -7.81 -0.44
N ILE A 76 -9.13 -8.12 -0.94
CA ILE A 76 -9.47 -7.93 -2.36
C ILE A 76 -9.67 -6.44 -2.65
N MET A 77 -10.44 -5.72 -1.85
CA MET A 77 -10.76 -4.30 -2.09
C MET A 77 -9.59 -3.37 -1.76
N GLN A 78 -8.62 -3.83 -0.98
CA GLN A 78 -7.52 -3.01 -0.44
C GLN A 78 -8.02 -1.76 0.31
N SER A 79 -9.25 -1.83 0.83
CA SER A 79 -9.93 -0.72 1.53
C SER A 79 -10.82 -1.25 2.65
N SER A 80 -10.36 -1.11 3.89
CA SER A 80 -11.18 -1.42 5.08
C SER A 80 -12.32 -0.43 5.25
N GLY A 81 -12.14 0.83 4.84
CA GLY A 81 -13.21 1.82 4.85
C GLY A 81 -14.38 1.45 3.94
N ALA A 82 -14.13 1.06 2.69
CA ALA A 82 -15.17 0.61 1.77
C ALA A 82 -15.87 -0.66 2.29
N THR A 83 -15.13 -1.61 2.84
CA THR A 83 -15.68 -2.81 3.50
C THR A 83 -16.58 -2.43 4.67
N THR A 84 -16.15 -1.52 5.53
CA THR A 84 -16.91 -1.06 6.69
C THR A 84 -18.20 -0.36 6.27
N VAL A 85 -18.15 0.55 5.29
CA VAL A 85 -19.33 1.24 4.76
C VAL A 85 -20.34 0.23 4.20
N MET A 86 -19.87 -0.80 3.49
CA MET A 86 -20.73 -1.86 2.97
C MET A 86 -21.40 -2.65 4.11
N VAL A 87 -20.66 -3.01 5.16
CA VAL A 87 -21.20 -3.70 6.36
C VAL A 87 -22.24 -2.84 7.06
N VAL A 88 -21.97 -1.55 7.27
CA VAL A 88 -22.93 -0.59 7.85
C VAL A 88 -24.21 -0.51 6.99
N GLY A 89 -24.05 -0.49 5.66
CA GLY A 89 -25.19 -0.54 4.74
C GLY A 89 -26.06 -1.79 4.93
N PHE A 90 -25.48 -2.97 5.14
CA PHE A 90 -26.21 -4.20 5.41
C PHE A 90 -26.90 -4.19 6.78
N VAL A 91 -26.28 -3.58 7.80
CA VAL A 91 -26.95 -3.40 9.11
C VAL A 91 -28.16 -2.46 8.98
N ASN A 92 -28.00 -1.34 8.31
CA ASN A 92 -29.09 -0.37 8.10
C ASN A 92 -30.25 -0.95 7.27
N ALA A 93 -29.95 -1.84 6.33
CA ALA A 93 -30.95 -2.56 5.55
C ALA A 93 -31.63 -3.72 6.34
N GLY A 94 -31.22 -3.97 7.59
CA GLY A 94 -31.75 -5.09 8.39
C GLY A 94 -31.25 -6.47 7.92
N ALA A 95 -30.33 -6.53 6.99
CA ALA A 95 -29.79 -7.77 6.44
C ALA A 95 -28.70 -8.40 7.35
N MET A 96 -28.18 -7.64 8.31
CA MET A 96 -27.14 -8.07 9.23
C MET A 96 -27.35 -7.45 10.60
N THR A 97 -27.13 -8.23 11.67
CA THR A 97 -27.16 -7.70 13.04
C THR A 97 -25.88 -6.97 13.38
N LEU A 98 -25.93 -6.07 14.37
CA LEU A 98 -24.75 -5.34 14.83
C LEU A 98 -23.64 -6.29 15.34
N ALA A 99 -24.02 -7.35 16.06
CA ALA A 99 -23.06 -8.37 16.54
C ALA A 99 -22.36 -9.10 15.38
N GLN A 100 -23.07 -9.39 14.29
CA GLN A 100 -22.45 -9.95 13.08
C GLN A 100 -21.53 -8.92 12.43
N ALA A 101 -21.95 -7.67 12.28
CA ALA A 101 -21.18 -6.58 11.69
C ALA A 101 -19.82 -6.41 12.38
N THR A 102 -19.77 -6.51 13.70
CA THR A 102 -18.52 -6.41 14.48
C THR A 102 -17.48 -7.43 14.01
N SER A 103 -17.87 -8.68 13.78
CA SER A 103 -16.92 -9.71 13.31
C SER A 103 -16.40 -9.42 11.89
N TYR A 104 -17.23 -8.88 11.00
CA TYR A 104 -16.81 -8.47 9.66
C TYR A 104 -15.82 -7.29 9.70
N ILE A 105 -16.08 -6.29 10.58
CA ILE A 105 -15.21 -5.13 10.74
C ILE A 105 -13.86 -5.54 11.36
N MET A 106 -13.86 -6.44 12.35
CA MET A 106 -12.62 -7.01 12.89
C MET A 106 -11.82 -7.73 11.80
N GLY A 107 -12.50 -8.49 10.95
CA GLY A 107 -11.88 -9.12 9.79
C GLY A 107 -11.30 -8.11 8.80
N ALA A 108 -12.01 -7.02 8.54
CA ALA A 108 -11.53 -5.96 7.66
C ALA A 108 -10.23 -5.33 8.15
N ASN A 109 -10.09 -5.13 9.46
CA ASN A 109 -8.84 -4.63 10.05
C ASN A 109 -7.67 -5.61 9.87
N ILE A 110 -7.93 -6.92 10.00
CA ILE A 110 -6.91 -7.95 9.71
C ILE A 110 -6.54 -7.91 8.23
N GLY A 111 -7.52 -7.78 7.31
CA GLY A 111 -7.29 -7.73 5.87
C GLY A 111 -6.38 -6.58 5.43
N THR A 112 -6.39 -5.46 6.15
CA THR A 112 -5.53 -4.31 5.88
C THR A 112 -4.04 -4.64 6.04
N THR A 113 -3.68 -5.56 6.94
CA THR A 113 -2.26 -5.93 7.17
C THR A 113 -1.62 -6.60 5.96
N ILE A 114 -2.40 -7.19 5.07
CA ILE A 114 -1.90 -7.83 3.84
C ILE A 114 -1.34 -6.82 2.86
N THR A 115 -1.91 -5.60 2.82
CA THR A 115 -1.32 -4.51 2.03
C THR A 115 0.12 -4.23 2.46
N ALA A 116 0.37 -4.17 3.78
CA ALA A 116 1.72 -3.98 4.30
C ALA A 116 2.65 -5.16 3.96
N GLN A 117 2.14 -6.38 3.94
CA GLN A 117 2.93 -7.55 3.53
C GLN A 117 3.27 -7.52 2.04
N ILE A 118 2.34 -7.09 1.17
CA ILE A 118 2.61 -6.91 -0.27
C ILE A 118 3.71 -5.86 -0.46
N VAL A 119 3.66 -4.75 0.28
CA VAL A 119 4.68 -3.70 0.25
C VAL A 119 6.03 -4.24 0.71
N ALA A 120 6.07 -5.08 1.75
CA ALA A 120 7.30 -5.70 2.24
C ALA A 120 7.97 -6.66 1.23
N LEU A 121 7.22 -7.19 0.27
CA LEU A 121 7.77 -7.97 -0.85
C LEU A 121 8.54 -7.10 -1.87
N GLY A 122 8.48 -5.78 -1.77
CA GLY A 122 9.17 -4.85 -2.67
C GLY A 122 10.71 -4.94 -2.65
N ASP A 123 11.30 -5.60 -1.64
CA ASP A 123 12.74 -5.91 -1.61
C ASP A 123 13.13 -7.08 -2.54
N LEU A 124 12.16 -7.82 -3.07
CA LEU A 124 12.39 -8.84 -4.09
C LEU A 124 12.55 -8.17 -5.48
N PRO A 125 13.29 -8.76 -6.43
CA PRO A 125 13.47 -8.22 -7.79
C PRO A 125 12.17 -8.30 -8.63
N ILE A 126 11.02 -8.16 -7.96
CA ILE A 126 9.68 -8.18 -8.55
C ILE A 126 9.35 -6.83 -9.19
N SER A 127 9.97 -5.74 -8.71
CA SER A 127 9.71 -4.38 -9.19
C SER A 127 9.91 -4.24 -10.71
N GLN A 128 10.96 -4.82 -11.26
CA GLN A 128 11.23 -4.78 -12.70
C GLN A 128 10.13 -5.48 -13.50
N VAL A 129 9.65 -6.63 -13.03
CA VAL A 129 8.53 -7.36 -13.65
C VAL A 129 7.23 -6.55 -13.55
N MET A 130 6.99 -5.91 -12.40
CA MET A 130 5.80 -5.08 -12.19
C MET A 130 5.82 -3.82 -13.06
N ILE A 131 6.98 -3.19 -13.25
CA ILE A 131 7.15 -2.07 -14.18
C ILE A 131 6.85 -2.51 -15.63
N ALA A 132 7.37 -3.68 -16.06
CA ALA A 132 7.08 -4.22 -17.37
C ALA A 132 5.58 -4.54 -17.56
N LEU A 133 4.93 -5.10 -16.52
CA LEU A 133 3.48 -5.33 -16.52
C LEU A 133 2.68 -4.04 -16.61
N THR A 134 3.21 -2.91 -16.09
CA THR A 134 2.54 -1.60 -16.21
C THR A 134 2.35 -1.21 -17.66
N MET A 135 3.33 -1.48 -18.53
CA MET A 135 3.19 -1.25 -19.98
C MET A 135 2.03 -2.04 -20.57
N LEU A 136 1.89 -3.31 -20.17
CA LEU A 136 0.75 -4.15 -20.58
C LEU A 136 -0.57 -3.55 -20.07
N GLY A 137 -0.61 -3.09 -18.82
CA GLY A 137 -1.78 -2.43 -18.24
C GLY A 137 -2.20 -1.19 -19.03
N VAL A 138 -1.23 -0.34 -19.43
CA VAL A 138 -1.48 0.85 -20.25
C VAL A 138 -2.07 0.47 -21.60
N VAL A 139 -1.53 -0.56 -22.27
CA VAL A 139 -2.06 -1.05 -23.54
C VAL A 139 -3.51 -1.54 -23.38
N LEU A 140 -3.79 -2.33 -22.33
CA LEU A 140 -5.13 -2.83 -22.04
C LEU A 140 -6.11 -1.67 -21.80
N GLN A 141 -5.70 -0.69 -20.98
CA GLN A 141 -6.54 0.47 -20.69
C GLN A 141 -6.79 1.33 -21.93
N GLN A 142 -5.74 1.65 -22.69
CA GLN A 142 -5.83 2.57 -23.84
C GLN A 142 -6.64 1.99 -25.01
N PHE A 143 -6.44 0.73 -25.32
CA PHE A 143 -7.03 0.12 -26.52
C PHE A 143 -8.35 -0.62 -26.26
N PHE A 144 -8.54 -1.17 -25.07
CA PHE A 144 -9.68 -2.04 -24.78
C PHE A 144 -10.72 -1.43 -23.84
N ALA A 145 -10.39 -0.39 -23.05
CA ALA A 145 -11.33 0.21 -22.12
C ALA A 145 -12.63 0.70 -22.80
N LYS A 146 -12.51 1.27 -24.00
CA LYS A 146 -13.68 1.76 -24.77
C LYS A 146 -14.62 0.64 -25.24
N LYS A 147 -14.10 -0.59 -25.41
CA LYS A 147 -14.89 -1.73 -25.90
C LYS A 147 -15.40 -2.63 -24.78
N LYS A 148 -14.64 -2.76 -23.71
CA LYS A 148 -14.96 -3.61 -22.56
C LYS A 148 -14.48 -2.92 -21.27
N GLU A 149 -15.38 -2.31 -20.52
CA GLU A 149 -15.09 -1.58 -19.28
C GLU A 149 -14.28 -2.42 -18.28
N LYS A 150 -14.64 -3.69 -18.08
CA LYS A 150 -13.90 -4.61 -17.19
C LYS A 150 -12.43 -4.79 -17.59
N VAL A 151 -12.12 -4.78 -18.88
CA VAL A 151 -10.74 -4.92 -19.36
C VAL A 151 -9.96 -3.62 -19.06
N GLY A 152 -10.61 -2.48 -19.17
CA GLY A 152 -10.06 -1.19 -18.75
C GLY A 152 -9.75 -1.14 -17.24
N ASP A 153 -10.66 -1.65 -16.43
CA ASP A 153 -10.44 -1.72 -14.96
C ASP A 153 -9.30 -2.68 -14.60
N ILE A 154 -9.18 -3.82 -15.27
CA ILE A 154 -8.03 -4.72 -15.12
C ILE A 154 -6.73 -4.01 -15.53
N GLY A 155 -6.75 -3.27 -16.65
CA GLY A 155 -5.61 -2.45 -17.06
C GLY A 155 -5.21 -1.43 -15.99
N SER A 156 -6.18 -0.73 -15.43
CA SER A 156 -5.95 0.23 -14.33
C SER A 156 -5.39 -0.44 -13.07
N MET A 157 -5.85 -1.65 -12.75
CA MET A 157 -5.35 -2.43 -11.62
C MET A 157 -3.86 -2.78 -11.81
N ILE A 158 -3.49 -3.22 -13.01
CA ILE A 158 -2.10 -3.57 -13.36
C ILE A 158 -1.21 -2.32 -13.34
N ILE A 159 -1.67 -1.18 -13.87
CA ILE A 159 -0.96 0.10 -13.81
C ILE A 159 -0.76 0.52 -12.36
N GLY A 160 -1.82 0.45 -11.55
CA GLY A 160 -1.77 0.80 -10.14
C GLY A 160 -0.73 -0.01 -9.38
N LEU A 161 -0.71 -1.33 -9.59
CA LEU A 161 0.28 -2.23 -8.99
C LEU A 161 1.71 -1.88 -9.43
N GLY A 162 1.93 -1.62 -10.70
CA GLY A 162 3.24 -1.26 -11.22
C GLY A 162 3.75 0.09 -10.69
N LEU A 163 2.89 1.11 -10.62
CA LEU A 163 3.23 2.41 -10.04
C LEU A 163 3.52 2.31 -8.53
N LEU A 164 2.81 1.45 -7.81
CA LEU A 164 3.05 1.18 -6.40
C LEU A 164 4.47 0.63 -6.18
N PHE A 165 4.86 -0.40 -6.92
CA PHE A 165 6.20 -0.99 -6.82
C PHE A 165 7.29 -0.04 -7.31
N LEU A 166 7.05 0.71 -8.39
CA LEU A 166 7.98 1.73 -8.87
C LEU A 166 8.23 2.81 -7.81
N GLY A 167 7.16 3.33 -7.22
CA GLY A 167 7.24 4.33 -6.16
C GLY A 167 8.03 3.81 -4.96
N LEU A 168 7.73 2.57 -4.54
CA LEU A 168 8.45 1.91 -3.44
C LEU A 168 9.93 1.71 -3.74
N GLU A 169 10.29 1.27 -4.95
CA GLU A 169 11.68 1.08 -5.37
C GLU A 169 12.45 2.41 -5.34
N VAL A 170 11.87 3.46 -5.92
CA VAL A 170 12.48 4.80 -5.93
C VAL A 170 12.70 5.30 -4.50
N MET A 171 11.69 5.19 -3.63
CA MET A 171 11.81 5.58 -2.23
C MET A 171 12.90 4.78 -1.51
N THR A 172 12.88 3.46 -1.62
CA THR A 172 13.80 2.57 -0.91
C THR A 172 15.24 2.82 -1.32
N ASN A 173 15.51 2.95 -2.62
CA ASN A 173 16.86 3.18 -3.13
C ASN A 173 17.44 4.51 -2.66
N HIS A 174 16.64 5.58 -2.70
CA HIS A 174 17.10 6.90 -2.27
C HIS A 174 17.14 7.03 -0.74
N MET A 175 16.23 6.38 -0.02
CA MET A 175 16.27 6.31 1.43
C MET A 175 17.53 5.57 1.93
N LYS A 176 17.85 4.39 1.36
CA LYS A 176 19.09 3.65 1.66
C LYS A 176 20.31 4.51 1.38
N SER A 177 20.31 5.26 0.28
CA SER A 177 21.39 6.18 -0.08
C SER A 177 21.57 7.30 0.95
N LEU A 178 20.49 7.94 1.39
CA LEU A 178 20.53 9.00 2.40
C LEU A 178 20.93 8.47 3.78
N ILE A 179 20.39 7.33 4.21
CA ILE A 179 20.72 6.71 5.51
C ILE A 179 22.21 6.34 5.55
N ASN A 180 22.71 5.72 4.49
CA ASN A 180 24.13 5.34 4.41
C ASN A 180 25.06 6.57 4.32
N GLY A 181 24.56 7.70 3.83
CA GLY A 181 25.28 8.96 3.75
C GLY A 181 25.33 9.76 5.05
N ILE A 182 24.54 9.41 6.07
CA ILE A 182 24.44 10.16 7.34
C ILE A 182 24.80 9.22 8.50
N PRO A 183 26.08 9.22 8.96
CA PRO A 183 26.55 8.33 10.03
C PRO A 183 25.78 8.45 11.34
N GLN A 184 25.24 9.64 11.64
CA GLN A 184 24.44 9.87 12.84
C GLN A 184 23.14 9.06 12.82
N ILE A 185 22.49 8.92 11.65
CA ILE A 185 21.26 8.11 11.50
C ILE A 185 21.60 6.63 11.62
N GLN A 186 22.70 6.17 11.02
CA GLN A 186 23.15 4.78 11.17
C GLN A 186 23.44 4.44 12.63
N ASN A 187 24.20 5.29 13.32
CA ASN A 187 24.53 5.09 14.74
C ASN A 187 23.28 5.09 15.62
N PHE A 188 22.30 5.95 15.32
CA PHE A 188 21.02 5.97 16.03
C PHE A 188 20.23 4.68 15.81
N LEU A 189 20.10 4.22 14.55
CA LEU A 189 19.36 2.99 14.21
C LEU A 189 20.04 1.73 14.78
N THR A 190 21.37 1.69 14.82
CA THR A 190 22.12 0.56 15.39
C THR A 190 22.20 0.59 16.92
N ALA A 191 22.13 1.79 17.52
CA ALA A 191 22.09 1.94 18.98
C ALA A 191 20.75 1.50 19.61
N VAL A 192 19.66 1.53 18.82
CA VAL A 192 18.34 1.10 19.26
C VAL A 192 18.18 -0.41 19.09
N ASN A 193 18.88 -1.17 19.94
CA ASN A 193 18.84 -2.65 19.92
C ASN A 193 17.73 -3.23 20.82
N ASN A 194 16.90 -2.37 21.45
CA ASN A 194 15.83 -2.80 22.34
C ASN A 194 14.52 -2.96 21.55
N PRO A 195 13.95 -4.18 21.43
CA PRO A 195 12.73 -4.43 20.66
C PRO A 195 11.52 -3.65 21.18
N PHE A 196 11.46 -3.36 22.50
CA PHE A 196 10.38 -2.54 23.06
C PHE A 196 10.47 -1.08 22.62
N LEU A 197 11.68 -0.53 22.49
CA LEU A 197 11.88 0.83 22.04
C LEU A 197 11.53 0.97 20.55
N LEU A 198 11.89 -0.01 19.72
CA LEU A 198 11.50 -0.08 18.31
C LEU A 198 9.98 -0.17 18.13
N LEU A 199 9.30 -0.96 18.96
CA LEU A 199 7.84 -1.07 18.97
C LEU A 199 7.20 0.27 19.36
N LEU A 200 7.73 0.95 20.35
CA LEU A 200 7.22 2.25 20.82
C LEU A 200 7.41 3.34 19.76
N ILE A 201 8.59 3.37 19.10
CA ILE A 201 8.85 4.26 17.96
C ILE A 201 7.87 3.97 16.81
N GLY A 202 7.61 2.69 16.49
CA GLY A 202 6.64 2.28 15.50
C GLY A 202 5.22 2.77 15.82
N ILE A 203 4.76 2.62 17.06
CA ILE A 203 3.45 3.10 17.50
C ILE A 203 3.36 4.62 17.38
N VAL A 204 4.35 5.35 17.89
CA VAL A 204 4.36 6.83 17.84
C VAL A 204 4.44 7.37 16.41
N SER A 205 5.14 6.67 15.51
CA SER A 205 5.25 7.10 14.10
C SER A 205 4.00 6.83 13.28
N THR A 206 3.10 5.95 13.75
CA THR A 206 1.86 5.56 13.04
C THR A 206 0.59 6.18 13.64
N ALA A 207 0.68 6.76 14.84
CA ALA A 207 -0.42 7.47 15.51
C ALA A 207 -0.54 8.91 15.04
#